data_d3b6f2b84b533f8c6b3b334bc4bd0b4f
#
_entry.id   d3b6f2b84b533f8c6b3b334bc4bd0b4f
#
_cell.length_a   1.000
_cell.length_b   1.000
_cell.length_c   1.000
_cell.angle_alpha   90.00
_cell.angle_beta   90.00
_cell.angle_gamma   90.00
#
_symmetry.space_group_name_H-M   'P 1'
#
loop_
_entity.id
_entity.type
_entity.pdbx_description
1 polymer ?
#
loop_
_entity_poly.entity_id
_entity_poly.type
_entity_poly.pdbx_seq_one_letter_code
_entity_poly.pdbx_strand_id
1 'polypeptide(L)'
;MARRMPGPTCCGDARRNFCDDLHGVRGKFPRLAIATSTDLFHWKKQGLAFRQQLDGRFCRDFRSKSGSIVCKREGDRFIAEKINGKYWMYFGEFGISLASSKTLVNWEIALDKKGEQPLLVAPMRKGEPWFDQETTESGSQAFITGDGIFMIYDGMAPQRPDLALTGKIWSAGQILFDLKDLTKVIGRTDRDFFHPEKDYEKQNVTKGAGGANNVTFISNLIYFGGKWRFYYGCADSRVACAVSTK
;
A
#
# COMPACT_ATOMS: atom_id res chain seq x y z
N MET A 1 -22.94 6.81 -2.99
CA MET A 1 -21.78 7.74 -3.05
C MET A 1 -20.59 7.01 -2.45
N ALA A 2 -19.64 6.54 -3.26
CA ALA A 2 -18.47 5.84 -2.77
C ALA A 2 -17.52 6.84 -2.11
N ARG A 3 -17.25 6.65 -0.83
CA ARG A 3 -16.28 7.47 -0.09
C ARG A 3 -14.87 7.20 -0.57
N ARG A 4 -14.15 8.27 -0.81
CA ARG A 4 -12.70 8.23 -1.02
C ARG A 4 -12.04 7.82 0.29
N MET A 5 -11.40 6.67 0.28
CA MET A 5 -10.35 6.35 1.24
C MET A 5 -9.11 7.21 0.98
N PRO A 6 -8.25 7.43 1.98
CA PRO A 6 -7.05 8.25 1.80
C PRO A 6 -6.15 7.72 0.70
N GLY A 7 -5.60 8.64 0.05
CA GLY A 7 -4.90 8.78 -1.19
C GLY A 7 -4.02 7.64 -1.67
N PRO A 8 -4.05 7.53 -2.96
CA PRO A 8 -3.26 6.59 -3.74
C PRO A 8 -1.78 6.94 -3.71
N THR A 9 -0.96 5.93 -3.90
CA THR A 9 0.47 6.08 -4.09
C THR A 9 0.74 6.66 -5.47
N CYS A 10 1.18 7.91 -5.54
CA CYS A 10 1.53 8.56 -6.80
C CYS A 10 3.01 8.35 -7.12
N CYS A 11 3.29 7.72 -8.22
CA CYS A 11 4.62 7.47 -8.74
C CYS A 11 4.74 8.04 -10.16
N GLY A 12 5.82 8.72 -10.50
CA GLY A 12 6.08 9.24 -11.84
C GLY A 12 6.97 8.29 -12.66
N ASP A 13 6.88 8.35 -13.98
CA ASP A 13 7.92 7.82 -14.85
C ASP A 13 8.98 8.90 -15.17
N ALA A 14 10.08 8.51 -15.81
CA ALA A 14 11.17 9.42 -16.20
C ALA A 14 10.71 10.54 -17.16
N ARG A 15 9.54 10.42 -17.80
CA ARG A 15 8.96 11.39 -18.73
C ARG A 15 7.96 12.34 -18.07
N ARG A 16 7.88 12.36 -16.72
CA ARG A 16 6.92 13.14 -15.91
C ARG A 16 5.45 12.72 -16.12
N ASN A 17 5.18 11.47 -16.51
CA ASN A 17 3.84 10.91 -16.42
C ASN A 17 3.62 10.38 -15.01
N PHE A 18 2.52 10.73 -14.39
CA PHE A 18 2.15 10.27 -13.05
C PHE A 18 1.17 9.11 -13.17
N CYS A 19 1.40 8.07 -12.40
CA CYS A 19 0.54 6.92 -12.30
C CYS A 19 0.04 6.82 -10.87
N ASP A 20 -1.24 6.61 -10.73
CA ASP A 20 -1.92 6.56 -9.46
C ASP A 20 -2.77 5.30 -9.36
N ASP A 21 -2.75 4.65 -8.22
CA ASP A 21 -3.63 3.55 -7.93
C ASP A 21 -4.90 4.07 -7.23
N LEU A 22 -6.04 3.69 -7.76
CA LEU A 22 -7.34 4.10 -7.27
C LEU A 22 -8.11 2.88 -6.78
N HIS A 23 -8.78 3.03 -5.65
CA HIS A 23 -9.71 2.03 -5.19
C HIS A 23 -11.04 2.16 -5.95
N GLY A 24 -11.38 1.16 -6.76
CA GLY A 24 -12.66 1.07 -7.43
C GLY A 24 -13.60 0.10 -6.70
N VAL A 25 -14.73 0.57 -6.21
CA VAL A 25 -15.79 -0.30 -5.69
C VAL A 25 -16.84 -0.50 -6.78
N ARG A 26 -16.72 -1.60 -7.51
CA ARG A 26 -17.78 -2.07 -8.40
C ARG A 26 -18.02 -3.54 -8.07
N GLY A 27 -19.07 -3.82 -7.31
CA GLY A 27 -19.39 -5.16 -6.81
C GLY A 27 -19.08 -5.33 -5.32
N LYS A 28 -18.80 -6.55 -4.88
CA LYS A 28 -18.66 -6.93 -3.46
C LYS A 28 -17.30 -6.55 -2.83
N PHE A 29 -16.27 -6.25 -3.63
CA PHE A 29 -14.90 -6.10 -3.13
C PHE A 29 -14.20 -4.86 -3.69
N PRO A 30 -13.35 -4.19 -2.90
CA PRO A 30 -12.46 -3.13 -3.39
C PRO A 30 -11.42 -3.73 -4.35
N ARG A 31 -11.14 -3.02 -5.45
CA ARG A 31 -10.20 -3.44 -6.48
C ARG A 31 -9.28 -2.31 -6.87
N LEU A 32 -8.04 -2.66 -7.12
CA LEU A 32 -7.01 -1.74 -7.58
C LEU A 32 -7.32 -1.27 -9.00
N ALA A 33 -7.32 0.03 -9.21
CA ALA A 33 -7.49 0.68 -10.49
C ALA A 33 -6.40 1.72 -10.72
N ILE A 34 -6.08 2.00 -11.97
CA ILE A 34 -5.00 2.90 -12.36
C ILE A 34 -5.58 4.19 -12.96
N ALA A 35 -4.99 5.32 -12.60
CA ALA A 35 -5.16 6.59 -13.28
C ALA A 35 -3.80 7.18 -13.64
N THR A 36 -3.75 7.98 -14.71
CA THR A 36 -2.53 8.66 -15.16
C THR A 36 -2.78 10.14 -15.35
N SER A 37 -1.74 10.95 -15.12
CA SER A 37 -1.74 12.39 -15.32
C SER A 37 -0.39 12.86 -15.86
N THR A 38 -0.38 13.99 -16.55
CA THR A 38 0.84 14.69 -16.97
C THR A 38 1.11 15.95 -16.15
N ASP A 39 0.15 16.39 -15.33
CA ASP A 39 0.20 17.66 -14.60
C ASP A 39 -0.26 17.56 -13.13
N LEU A 40 -0.66 16.38 -12.65
CA LEU A 40 -1.25 16.10 -11.33
C LEU A 40 -2.62 16.72 -11.06
N PHE A 41 -3.15 17.54 -11.96
CA PHE A 41 -4.46 18.17 -11.83
C PHE A 41 -5.53 17.44 -12.66
N HIS A 42 -5.17 16.99 -13.86
CA HIS A 42 -6.07 16.31 -14.78
C HIS A 42 -5.70 14.83 -14.87
N TRP A 43 -6.64 13.96 -14.45
CA TRP A 43 -6.41 12.54 -14.34
C TRP A 43 -7.26 11.74 -15.31
N LYS A 44 -6.62 10.85 -16.08
CA LYS A 44 -7.29 9.88 -16.95
C LYS A 44 -7.36 8.54 -16.24
N LYS A 45 -8.59 8.07 -15.96
CA LYS A 45 -8.82 6.73 -15.40
C LYS A 45 -8.54 5.67 -16.46
N GLN A 46 -7.63 4.76 -16.16
CA GLN A 46 -7.23 3.66 -17.05
C GLN A 46 -8.03 2.39 -16.82
N GLY A 47 -8.75 2.28 -15.71
CA GLY A 47 -9.53 1.11 -15.29
C GLY A 47 -8.78 0.19 -14.34
N LEU A 48 -9.27 -1.05 -14.18
CA LEU A 48 -8.72 -2.02 -13.24
C LEU A 48 -7.30 -2.43 -13.63
N ALA A 49 -6.40 -2.53 -12.64
CA ALA A 49 -4.99 -2.87 -12.82
C ALA A 49 -4.82 -4.25 -13.51
N PHE A 50 -5.56 -5.26 -13.05
CA PHE A 50 -5.45 -6.65 -13.50
C PHE A 50 -6.47 -7.06 -14.56
N ARG A 51 -7.02 -6.10 -15.33
CA ARG A 51 -8.13 -6.34 -16.27
C ARG A 51 -7.81 -7.32 -17.40
N GLN A 52 -6.54 -7.48 -17.76
CA GLN A 52 -6.11 -8.30 -18.90
C GLN A 52 -5.66 -9.71 -18.50
N GLN A 53 -5.50 -9.96 -17.21
CA GLN A 53 -4.99 -11.25 -16.74
C GLN A 53 -6.12 -12.28 -16.60
N LEU A 54 -5.85 -13.51 -17.06
CA LEU A 54 -6.69 -14.69 -16.90
C LEU A 54 -8.17 -14.45 -17.25
N ASP A 55 -8.41 -13.91 -18.46
CA ASP A 55 -9.75 -13.64 -19.00
C ASP A 55 -10.63 -12.78 -18.08
N GLY A 56 -10.01 -11.91 -17.33
CA GLY A 56 -10.68 -11.06 -16.35
C GLY A 56 -11.13 -11.78 -15.07
N ARG A 57 -10.74 -13.03 -14.86
CA ARG A 57 -11.08 -13.79 -13.64
C ARG A 57 -10.65 -13.07 -12.38
N PHE A 58 -9.44 -12.53 -12.34
CA PHE A 58 -8.95 -11.70 -11.24
C PHE A 58 -9.59 -10.30 -11.16
N CYS A 59 -10.34 -9.91 -12.17
CA CYS A 59 -11.06 -8.63 -12.15
C CYS A 59 -12.37 -8.67 -11.40
N ARG A 60 -13.02 -9.83 -11.27
CA ARG A 60 -14.38 -9.91 -10.73
C ARG A 60 -14.44 -10.20 -9.24
N ASP A 61 -13.63 -11.13 -8.77
CA ASP A 61 -13.76 -11.69 -7.41
C ASP A 61 -12.49 -11.54 -6.56
N PHE A 62 -11.50 -10.81 -7.11
CA PHE A 62 -10.19 -10.67 -6.50
C PHE A 62 -10.06 -9.37 -5.70
N ARG A 63 -9.63 -9.49 -4.45
CA ARG A 63 -9.34 -8.36 -3.57
C ARG A 63 -7.92 -7.88 -3.82
N SER A 64 -7.77 -6.67 -4.32
CA SER A 64 -6.45 -6.10 -4.62
C SER A 64 -6.30 -4.66 -4.13
N LYS A 65 -7.01 -4.31 -3.12
CA LYS A 65 -7.29 -2.96 -2.59
C LYS A 65 -6.18 -1.93 -2.75
N SER A 66 -4.94 -2.23 -2.38
CA SER A 66 -3.82 -1.28 -2.38
C SER A 66 -2.62 -1.80 -3.17
N GLY A 67 -1.78 -0.88 -3.63
CA GLY A 67 -0.58 -1.21 -4.41
C GLY A 67 0.57 -0.26 -4.14
N SER A 68 1.78 -0.80 -4.04
CA SER A 68 3.04 -0.12 -3.78
C SER A 68 3.99 -0.32 -4.95
N ILE A 69 4.01 0.62 -5.89
CA ILE A 69 4.89 0.56 -7.06
C ILE A 69 6.35 0.71 -6.61
N VAL A 70 7.23 -0.13 -7.16
CA VAL A 70 8.67 -0.07 -6.88
C VAL A 70 9.28 1.12 -7.61
N CYS A 71 9.88 2.01 -6.85
CA CYS A 71 10.44 3.28 -7.30
C CYS A 71 11.93 3.39 -6.94
N LYS A 72 12.62 4.27 -7.63
CA LYS A 72 13.93 4.80 -7.24
C LYS A 72 13.75 6.25 -6.78
N ARG A 73 14.41 6.64 -5.72
CA ARG A 73 14.42 8.03 -5.29
C ARG A 73 15.51 8.81 -6.03
N GLU A 74 15.15 9.88 -6.69
CA GLU A 74 16.05 10.85 -7.34
C GLU A 74 15.78 12.25 -6.80
N GLY A 75 16.62 12.70 -5.88
CA GLY A 75 16.37 13.93 -5.13
C GLY A 75 15.09 13.83 -4.31
N ASP A 76 14.15 14.71 -4.58
CA ASP A 76 12.83 14.76 -3.91
C ASP A 76 11.74 13.94 -4.66
N ARG A 77 12.10 13.23 -5.73
CA ARG A 77 11.14 12.49 -6.55
C ARG A 77 11.29 10.97 -6.37
N PHE A 78 10.16 10.28 -6.41
CA PHE A 78 10.09 8.83 -6.56
C PHE A 78 9.68 8.50 -8.00
N ILE A 79 10.55 7.78 -8.70
CA ILE A 79 10.37 7.43 -10.11
C ILE A 79 10.27 5.91 -10.20
N ALA A 80 9.19 5.42 -10.84
CA ALA A 80 9.02 3.98 -11.05
C ALA A 80 10.21 3.41 -11.83
N GLU A 81 10.84 2.38 -11.26
CA GLU A 81 12.06 1.79 -11.80
C GLU A 81 11.80 0.41 -12.38
N LYS A 82 12.46 0.10 -13.49
CA LYS A 82 12.39 -1.24 -14.07
C LYS A 82 13.48 -2.13 -13.50
N ILE A 83 13.07 -3.27 -13.00
CA ILE A 83 13.97 -4.36 -12.63
C ILE A 83 13.73 -5.50 -13.61
N ASN A 84 14.79 -5.95 -14.30
CA ASN A 84 14.71 -6.98 -15.35
C ASN A 84 13.71 -6.63 -16.46
N GLY A 85 13.66 -5.34 -16.86
CA GLY A 85 12.84 -4.86 -17.98
C GLY A 85 11.36 -4.65 -17.68
N LYS A 86 10.90 -4.87 -16.44
CA LYS A 86 9.52 -4.70 -16.00
C LYS A 86 9.45 -3.75 -14.82
N TYR A 87 8.33 -3.03 -14.68
CA TYR A 87 7.91 -2.39 -13.44
C TYR A 87 7.31 -3.43 -12.51
N TRP A 88 7.43 -3.21 -11.20
CA TRP A 88 6.95 -4.11 -10.16
C TRP A 88 6.10 -3.37 -9.14
N MET A 89 5.15 -4.08 -8.55
CA MET A 89 4.24 -3.55 -7.54
C MET A 89 3.92 -4.62 -6.52
N TYR A 90 4.14 -4.32 -5.25
CA TYR A 90 3.60 -5.11 -4.15
C TYR A 90 2.16 -4.67 -3.92
N PHE A 91 1.23 -5.61 -3.79
CA PHE A 91 -0.19 -5.27 -3.70
C PHE A 91 -0.96 -6.28 -2.86
N GLY A 92 -2.08 -5.87 -2.34
CA GLY A 92 -3.04 -6.78 -1.72
C GLY A 92 -3.64 -6.28 -0.41
N GLU A 93 -4.74 -6.93 -0.07
CA GLU A 93 -5.47 -6.88 1.19
C GLU A 93 -5.51 -8.31 1.76
N PHE A 94 -5.34 -8.49 3.07
CA PHE A 94 -5.20 -9.79 3.75
C PHE A 94 -3.92 -10.57 3.40
N GLY A 95 -2.94 -9.90 2.90
CA GLY A 95 -1.64 -10.41 2.50
C GLY A 95 -1.11 -9.65 1.30
N ILE A 96 0.20 -9.57 1.18
CA ILE A 96 0.89 -8.84 0.13
C ILE A 96 1.46 -9.82 -0.89
N SER A 97 1.18 -9.58 -2.15
CA SER A 97 1.66 -10.31 -3.32
C SER A 97 2.43 -9.41 -4.27
N LEU A 98 2.95 -9.95 -5.35
CA LEU A 98 3.75 -9.23 -6.34
C LEU A 98 3.06 -9.21 -7.71
N ALA A 99 3.15 -8.09 -8.39
CA ALA A 99 2.71 -7.94 -9.78
C ALA A 99 3.77 -7.25 -10.63
N SER A 100 3.72 -7.47 -11.93
CA SER A 100 4.62 -6.82 -12.90
C SER A 100 3.85 -6.12 -14.01
N SER A 101 4.48 -5.12 -14.63
CA SER A 101 3.92 -4.38 -15.77
C SER A 101 5.02 -3.93 -16.74
N LYS A 102 4.68 -3.85 -18.02
CA LYS A 102 5.52 -3.21 -19.03
C LYS A 102 5.25 -1.71 -19.16
N THR A 103 4.06 -1.25 -18.71
CA THR A 103 3.51 0.08 -19.05
C THR A 103 3.02 0.90 -17.86
N LEU A 104 3.08 0.38 -16.62
CA LEU A 104 2.47 0.96 -15.40
C LEU A 104 0.92 1.01 -15.42
N VAL A 105 0.27 0.60 -16.49
CA VAL A 105 -1.19 0.67 -16.64
C VAL A 105 -1.83 -0.71 -16.51
N ASN A 106 -1.29 -1.69 -17.22
CA ASN A 106 -1.77 -3.07 -17.19
C ASN A 106 -0.81 -3.92 -16.38
N TRP A 107 -1.31 -4.53 -15.33
CA TRP A 107 -0.53 -5.32 -14.40
C TRP A 107 -0.88 -6.80 -14.47
N GLU A 108 0.11 -7.63 -14.27
CA GLU A 108 0.01 -9.09 -14.24
C GLU A 108 0.52 -9.58 -12.88
N ILE A 109 -0.29 -10.38 -12.19
CA ILE A 109 0.10 -11.00 -10.92
C ILE A 109 1.23 -11.99 -11.21
N ALA A 110 2.30 -11.93 -10.42
CA ALA A 110 3.36 -12.91 -10.47
C ALA A 110 2.87 -14.21 -9.81
N LEU A 111 2.62 -15.21 -10.65
CA LEU A 111 2.20 -16.54 -10.19
C LEU A 111 3.42 -17.41 -9.88
N ASP A 112 3.26 -18.34 -8.95
CA ASP A 112 4.24 -19.35 -8.66
C ASP A 112 4.29 -20.46 -9.74
N LYS A 113 5.14 -21.49 -9.53
CA LYS A 113 5.28 -22.62 -10.47
C LYS A 113 4.00 -23.45 -10.63
N LYS A 114 3.06 -23.33 -9.70
CA LYS A 114 1.76 -24.03 -9.75
C LYS A 114 0.66 -23.16 -10.39
N GLY A 115 0.98 -21.93 -10.78
CA GLY A 115 0.02 -20.96 -11.30
C GLY A 115 -0.84 -20.33 -10.19
N GLU A 116 -0.40 -20.40 -8.94
CA GLU A 116 -1.07 -19.78 -7.80
C GLU A 116 -0.44 -18.43 -7.45
N GLN A 117 -1.22 -17.55 -6.83
CA GLN A 117 -0.74 -16.27 -6.34
C GLN A 117 -0.06 -16.47 -4.98
N PRO A 118 1.26 -16.26 -4.88
CA PRO A 118 1.95 -16.36 -3.60
C PRO A 118 1.64 -15.14 -2.71
N LEU A 119 1.37 -15.38 -1.44
CA LEU A 119 1.38 -14.36 -0.42
C LEU A 119 2.80 -14.24 0.14
N LEU A 120 3.48 -13.14 -0.17
CA LEU A 120 4.85 -12.87 0.26
C LEU A 120 4.89 -12.41 1.72
N VAL A 121 3.86 -11.64 2.12
CA VAL A 121 3.71 -11.12 3.47
C VAL A 121 2.31 -11.48 3.95
N ALA A 122 2.22 -12.58 4.66
CA ALA A 122 1.00 -12.99 5.34
C ALA A 122 0.87 -12.31 6.70
N PRO A 123 -0.35 -12.20 7.26
CA PRO A 123 -0.55 -11.81 8.65
C PRO A 123 0.26 -12.71 9.57
N MET A 124 0.80 -12.14 10.64
CA MET A 124 1.53 -12.90 11.65
C MET A 124 0.55 -13.78 12.45
N ARG A 125 1.02 -14.94 12.93
CA ARG A 125 0.15 -15.98 13.47
C ARG A 125 -0.68 -15.53 14.67
N LYS A 126 -1.92 -16.03 14.74
CA LYS A 126 -2.79 -15.91 15.92
C LYS A 126 -2.06 -16.36 17.19
N GLY A 127 -2.15 -15.57 18.26
CA GLY A 127 -1.64 -15.91 19.60
C GLY A 127 -0.51 -15.02 20.10
N GLU A 128 0.21 -14.34 19.21
CA GLU A 128 1.22 -13.35 19.59
C GLU A 128 0.65 -11.93 19.47
N PRO A 129 1.08 -10.98 20.30
CA PRO A 129 0.56 -9.60 20.29
C PRO A 129 1.14 -8.76 19.15
N TRP A 130 1.10 -9.29 17.95
CA TRP A 130 1.60 -8.61 16.75
C TRP A 130 0.59 -7.58 16.26
N PHE A 131 1.09 -6.46 15.75
CA PHE A 131 0.24 -5.39 15.22
C PHE A 131 -0.47 -5.76 13.90
N ASP A 132 -0.06 -6.84 13.25
CA ASP A 132 -0.53 -7.31 11.94
C ASP A 132 -1.11 -8.73 11.99
N GLN A 133 -1.77 -9.09 13.09
CA GLN A 133 -2.33 -10.42 13.35
C GLN A 133 -3.39 -10.86 12.35
N GLU A 134 -4.25 -9.95 11.90
CA GLU A 134 -5.43 -10.29 11.09
C GLU A 134 -5.26 -9.95 9.62
N THR A 135 -4.48 -8.91 9.31
CA THR A 135 -4.23 -8.51 7.94
C THR A 135 -2.92 -7.76 7.77
N THR A 136 -2.36 -7.88 6.59
CA THR A 136 -1.29 -7.02 6.07
C THR A 136 -1.75 -6.42 4.76
N GLU A 137 -1.48 -5.15 4.58
CA GLU A 137 -1.87 -4.41 3.39
C GLU A 137 -0.70 -3.55 2.91
N SER A 138 -0.52 -3.42 1.59
CA SER A 138 0.51 -2.53 1.07
C SER A 138 0.17 -1.08 1.41
N GLY A 139 1.16 -0.35 1.92
CA GLY A 139 1.03 1.03 2.36
C GLY A 139 1.57 2.03 1.33
N SER A 140 2.68 2.71 1.66
CA SER A 140 3.32 3.65 0.75
C SER A 140 3.97 2.95 -0.46
N GLN A 141 4.44 3.74 -1.44
CA GLN A 141 5.28 3.20 -2.51
C GLN A 141 6.50 2.46 -1.95
N ALA A 142 6.89 1.36 -2.59
CA ALA A 142 8.14 0.68 -2.32
C ALA A 142 9.30 1.40 -3.02
N PHE A 143 10.51 1.39 -2.45
CA PHE A 143 11.63 2.02 -3.11
C PHE A 143 12.95 1.28 -2.89
N ILE A 144 13.80 1.36 -3.92
CA ILE A 144 15.11 0.72 -3.95
C ILE A 144 16.06 1.48 -3.03
N THR A 145 16.75 0.74 -2.16
CA THR A 145 17.82 1.20 -1.28
C THR A 145 19.10 0.41 -1.57
N GLY A 146 20.18 0.73 -0.87
CA GLY A 146 21.42 -0.07 -0.91
C GLY A 146 21.28 -1.49 -0.36
N ASP A 147 20.31 -1.71 0.53
CA ASP A 147 20.10 -2.98 1.24
C ASP A 147 19.00 -3.85 0.59
N GLY A 148 18.21 -3.31 -0.33
CA GLY A 148 17.09 -4.00 -0.96
C GLY A 148 15.94 -3.08 -1.34
N ILE A 149 14.73 -3.61 -1.44
CA ILE A 149 13.52 -2.85 -1.70
C ILE A 149 12.78 -2.65 -0.38
N PHE A 150 12.79 -1.42 0.09
CA PHE A 150 12.12 -1.00 1.31
C PHE A 150 10.66 -0.64 1.04
N MET A 151 9.76 -1.04 1.94
CA MET A 151 8.35 -0.66 1.91
C MET A 151 7.80 -0.50 3.32
N ILE A 152 6.93 0.47 3.51
CA ILE A 152 6.05 0.55 4.67
C ILE A 152 4.77 -0.21 4.31
N TYR A 153 4.33 -1.09 5.21
CA TYR A 153 3.07 -1.80 5.10
C TYR A 153 2.19 -1.53 6.32
N ASP A 154 0.90 -1.66 6.15
CA ASP A 154 -0.06 -1.48 7.21
C ASP A 154 -0.58 -2.84 7.67
N GLY A 155 -0.65 -3.02 8.98
CA GLY A 155 -1.15 -4.20 9.64
C GLY A 155 -2.35 -3.89 10.51
N MET A 156 -3.19 -4.89 10.77
CA MET A 156 -4.32 -4.74 11.66
C MET A 156 -4.35 -5.84 12.72
N ALA A 157 -4.53 -5.41 13.97
CA ALA A 157 -4.75 -6.28 15.11
C ALA A 157 -6.13 -6.03 15.72
N PRO A 158 -6.76 -7.07 16.33
CA PRO A 158 -8.07 -6.92 16.97
C PRO A 158 -8.00 -6.22 18.32
N GLN A 159 -6.82 -6.14 18.91
CA GLN A 159 -6.53 -5.48 20.17
C GLN A 159 -5.05 -5.18 20.32
N ARG A 160 -4.73 -4.14 21.04
CA ARG A 160 -3.37 -3.73 21.40
C ARG A 160 -3.36 -3.35 22.88
N PRO A 161 -3.18 -4.34 23.81
CA PRO A 161 -3.16 -4.11 25.25
C PRO A 161 -2.06 -3.15 25.69
N ASP A 162 -0.92 -3.19 25.00
CA ASP A 162 0.22 -2.28 25.22
C ASP A 162 -0.10 -0.80 24.93
N LEU A 163 -1.10 -0.54 24.08
CA LEU A 163 -1.61 0.80 23.77
C LEU A 163 -2.94 1.12 24.46
N ALA A 164 -3.47 0.17 25.24
CA ALA A 164 -4.83 0.23 25.83
C ALA A 164 -5.92 0.45 24.76
N LEU A 165 -5.76 -0.12 23.56
CA LEU A 165 -6.69 -0.03 22.46
C LEU A 165 -7.38 -1.37 22.19
N THR A 166 -8.67 -1.31 21.86
CA THR A 166 -9.50 -2.45 21.48
C THR A 166 -10.24 -2.19 20.18
N GLY A 167 -10.68 -3.26 19.51
CA GLY A 167 -11.27 -3.20 18.19
C GLY A 167 -10.21 -3.30 17.09
N LYS A 168 -10.56 -2.93 15.89
CA LYS A 168 -9.61 -2.96 14.77
C LYS A 168 -8.60 -1.83 14.89
N ILE A 169 -7.36 -2.16 15.20
CA ILE A 169 -6.27 -1.18 15.32
C ILE A 169 -5.34 -1.34 14.12
N TRP A 170 -5.23 -0.29 13.32
CA TRP A 170 -4.34 -0.22 12.17
C TRP A 170 -3.07 0.53 12.52
N SER A 171 -1.94 -0.11 12.28
CA SER A 171 -0.59 0.40 12.58
C SER A 171 0.34 0.06 11.42
N ALA A 172 1.46 0.76 11.32
CA ALA A 172 2.40 0.54 10.23
C ALA A 172 3.70 -0.11 10.67
N GLY A 173 4.17 -1.06 9.87
CA GLY A 173 5.46 -1.72 9.99
C GLY A 173 6.34 -1.49 8.76
N GLN A 174 7.56 -2.00 8.83
CA GLN A 174 8.56 -1.88 7.77
C GLN A 174 8.95 -3.27 7.27
N ILE A 175 9.20 -3.34 5.97
CA ILE A 175 9.64 -4.58 5.33
C ILE A 175 10.72 -4.29 4.29
N LEU A 176 11.65 -5.22 4.16
CA LEU A 176 12.72 -5.20 3.17
C LEU A 176 12.68 -6.47 2.34
N PHE A 177 12.61 -6.30 1.02
CA PHE A 177 12.69 -7.39 0.06
C PHE A 177 14.07 -7.42 -0.60
N ASP A 178 14.49 -8.62 -1.02
CA ASP A 178 15.74 -8.81 -1.76
C ASP A 178 15.64 -8.19 -3.17
N LEU A 179 16.68 -7.47 -3.59
CA LEU A 179 16.72 -6.82 -4.91
C LEU A 179 16.90 -7.82 -6.06
N LYS A 180 17.49 -9.00 -5.79
CA LYS A 180 17.72 -10.06 -6.79
C LYS A 180 16.53 -11.01 -6.90
N ASP A 181 15.83 -11.23 -5.79
CA ASP A 181 14.61 -12.02 -5.71
C ASP A 181 13.50 -11.23 -5.02
N LEU A 182 12.70 -10.55 -5.83
CA LEU A 182 11.64 -9.65 -5.38
C LEU A 182 10.54 -10.36 -4.56
N THR A 183 10.53 -11.69 -4.55
CA THR A 183 9.59 -12.48 -3.75
C THR A 183 10.11 -12.77 -2.35
N LYS A 184 11.40 -12.54 -2.10
CA LYS A 184 12.06 -12.90 -0.86
C LYS A 184 12.06 -11.73 0.13
N VAL A 185 11.40 -11.91 1.27
CA VAL A 185 11.52 -11.03 2.42
C VAL A 185 12.84 -11.28 3.13
N ILE A 186 13.68 -10.26 3.30
CA ILE A 186 14.97 -10.32 4.00
C ILE A 186 14.96 -9.56 5.33
N GLY A 187 13.92 -8.77 5.58
CA GLY A 187 13.70 -8.08 6.85
C GLY A 187 12.23 -7.69 7.01
N ARG A 188 11.69 -7.81 8.22
CA ARG A 188 10.35 -7.37 8.60
C ARG A 188 10.37 -6.98 10.07
N THR A 189 9.78 -5.84 10.41
CA THR A 189 9.73 -5.41 11.81
C THR A 189 8.76 -6.29 12.61
N ASP A 190 9.17 -6.66 13.82
CA ASP A 190 8.34 -7.42 14.76
C ASP A 190 7.27 -6.54 15.44
N ARG A 191 7.50 -5.23 15.45
CA ARG A 191 6.60 -4.24 16.02
C ARG A 191 6.34 -3.13 15.02
N ASP A 192 5.18 -2.51 15.16
CA ASP A 192 4.87 -1.27 14.46
C ASP A 192 5.77 -0.13 14.93
N PHE A 193 6.08 0.76 14.03
CA PHE A 193 6.78 2.01 14.35
C PHE A 193 5.85 3.22 14.35
N PHE A 194 4.61 3.02 13.89
CA PHE A 194 3.61 4.07 13.77
C PHE A 194 2.22 3.53 14.09
N HIS A 195 1.57 4.07 15.10
CA HIS A 195 0.28 3.60 15.61
C HIS A 195 -0.60 4.76 16.09
N PRO A 196 -1.91 4.54 16.35
CA PRO A 196 -2.81 5.58 16.80
C PRO A 196 -2.45 6.13 18.18
N GLU A 197 -2.06 7.40 18.25
CA GLU A 197 -1.75 8.12 19.48
C GLU A 197 -2.72 9.26 19.74
N LYS A 198 -3.10 10.00 18.69
CA LYS A 198 -3.91 11.22 18.77
C LYS A 198 -5.40 10.92 18.73
N ASP A 199 -6.22 11.79 19.30
CA ASP A 199 -7.68 11.60 19.30
C ASP A 199 -8.26 11.49 17.91
N TYR A 200 -7.72 12.26 16.95
CA TYR A 200 -8.18 12.22 15.56
C TYR A 200 -7.77 10.93 14.80
N GLU A 201 -6.86 10.15 15.34
CA GLU A 201 -6.47 8.82 14.85
C GLU A 201 -7.31 7.71 15.48
N LYS A 202 -7.85 7.96 16.67
CA LYS A 202 -8.63 7.00 17.47
C LYS A 202 -10.13 7.08 17.18
N GLN A 203 -10.65 8.25 16.82
CA GLN A 203 -12.09 8.46 16.68
C GLN A 203 -12.50 8.84 15.26
N ASN A 204 -13.35 8.00 14.67
CA ASN A 204 -14.04 8.34 13.44
C ASN A 204 -15.14 9.35 13.73
N VAL A 205 -15.10 10.49 13.01
CA VAL A 205 -16.10 11.57 13.18
C VAL A 205 -17.16 11.58 12.09
N THR A 206 -17.10 10.66 11.14
CA THR A 206 -18.10 10.60 10.05
C THR A 206 -19.34 9.88 10.51
N LYS A 207 -20.40 10.65 10.80
CA LYS A 207 -21.71 10.10 11.18
C LYS A 207 -22.29 9.20 10.08
N GLY A 208 -22.63 7.97 10.44
CA GLY A 208 -23.53 7.11 9.65
C GLY A 208 -22.92 6.36 8.46
N ALA A 209 -21.62 6.21 8.33
CA ALA A 209 -21.06 5.62 7.14
C ALA A 209 -19.89 4.63 7.34
N GLY A 210 -19.88 3.92 8.46
CA GLY A 210 -19.04 2.73 8.61
C GLY A 210 -17.56 2.98 8.41
N GLY A 211 -16.94 3.88 9.14
CA GLY A 211 -15.50 4.03 9.23
C GLY A 211 -14.94 3.31 10.45
N ALA A 212 -13.65 3.00 10.43
CA ALA A 212 -12.96 2.39 11.55
C ALA A 212 -12.38 3.44 12.49
N ASN A 213 -12.38 3.13 13.80
CA ASN A 213 -11.61 3.82 14.81
C ASN A 213 -10.19 3.24 14.85
N ASN A 214 -9.27 3.91 15.53
CA ASN A 214 -7.90 3.46 15.77
C ASN A 214 -7.15 3.14 14.47
N VAL A 215 -7.13 4.08 13.54
CA VAL A 215 -6.46 3.91 12.25
C VAL A 215 -5.36 4.94 12.07
N THR A 216 -4.15 4.43 11.81
CA THR A 216 -3.05 5.13 11.15
C THR A 216 -2.63 4.31 9.96
N PHE A 217 -3.09 4.67 8.76
CA PHE A 217 -2.81 3.94 7.52
C PHE A 217 -1.90 4.78 6.64
N ILE A 218 -0.61 4.39 6.52
CA ILE A 218 0.38 5.14 5.76
C ILE A 218 0.21 4.87 4.26
N SER A 219 -0.36 5.83 3.55
CA SER A 219 -0.65 5.71 2.11
C SER A 219 0.42 6.29 1.21
N ASN A 220 1.26 7.19 1.72
CA ASN A 220 2.28 7.84 0.90
C ASN A 220 3.48 8.28 1.73
N LEU A 221 4.66 8.25 1.10
CA LEU A 221 5.93 8.65 1.66
C LEU A 221 6.64 9.61 0.71
N ILE A 222 6.98 10.80 1.18
CA ILE A 222 7.68 11.82 0.40
C ILE A 222 8.94 12.25 1.13
N TYR A 223 10.03 12.39 0.39
CA TYR A 223 11.24 13.06 0.87
C TYR A 223 11.29 14.45 0.24
N PHE A 224 11.21 15.49 1.07
CA PHE A 224 11.23 16.86 0.60
C PHE A 224 11.84 17.79 1.64
N GLY A 225 12.74 18.69 1.17
CA GLY A 225 13.42 19.64 2.04
C GLY A 225 14.25 18.96 3.14
N GLY A 226 14.93 17.85 2.83
CA GLY A 226 15.76 17.12 3.78
C GLY A 226 15.01 16.24 4.79
N LYS A 227 13.69 16.13 4.70
CA LYS A 227 12.86 15.40 5.66
C LYS A 227 11.92 14.41 4.97
N TRP A 228 11.65 13.30 5.64
CA TRP A 228 10.59 12.37 5.28
C TRP A 228 9.23 12.89 5.76
N ARG A 229 8.21 12.74 4.93
CA ARG A 229 6.82 13.05 5.23
C ARG A 229 5.97 11.83 4.95
N PHE A 230 5.23 11.40 5.97
CA PHE A 230 4.31 10.28 5.94
C PHE A 230 2.90 10.83 5.87
N TYR A 231 2.24 10.67 4.72
CA TYR A 231 0.82 10.99 4.61
C TYR A 231 0.00 9.76 4.93
N TYR A 232 -0.89 9.88 5.89
CA TYR A 232 -1.64 8.75 6.41
C TYR A 232 -3.10 9.07 6.67
N GLY A 233 -3.95 8.04 6.54
CA GLY A 233 -5.35 8.08 6.92
C GLY A 233 -5.53 7.94 8.42
N CYS A 234 -6.39 8.77 9.00
CA CYS A 234 -6.68 8.79 10.43
C CYS A 234 -8.14 8.43 10.65
N ALA A 235 -8.40 7.31 11.37
CA ALA A 235 -9.73 6.84 11.75
C ALA A 235 -10.76 6.95 10.60
N ASP A 236 -10.38 6.59 9.37
CA ASP A 236 -11.19 6.64 8.14
C ASP A 236 -11.92 7.98 7.88
N SER A 237 -11.49 9.06 8.49
CA SER A 237 -12.21 10.34 8.43
C SER A 237 -11.34 11.53 8.09
N ARG A 238 -10.05 11.44 8.22
CA ARG A 238 -9.09 12.52 7.98
C ARG A 238 -7.83 12.02 7.32
N VAL A 239 -7.03 12.94 6.81
CA VAL A 239 -5.65 12.72 6.37
C VAL A 239 -4.73 13.61 7.20
N ALA A 240 -3.64 13.06 7.68
CA ALA A 240 -2.60 13.79 8.40
C ALA A 240 -1.22 13.57 7.77
N CYS A 241 -0.26 14.36 8.23
CA CYS A 241 1.13 14.27 7.81
C CYS A 241 2.04 14.25 9.04
N ALA A 242 2.83 13.19 9.19
CA ALA A 242 3.95 13.14 10.13
C ALA A 242 5.26 13.48 9.40
N VAL A 243 6.16 14.16 10.09
CA VAL A 243 7.45 14.61 9.52
C VAL A 243 8.58 14.10 10.38
N SER A 244 9.62 13.50 9.75
CA SER A 244 10.81 13.05 10.46
C SER A 244 11.52 14.22 11.16
N THR A 245 12.05 13.97 12.34
CA THR A 245 12.81 14.97 13.11
C THR A 245 14.25 15.13 12.61
N LYS A 246 14.74 14.15 11.86
CA LYS A 246 16.09 14.14 11.25
C LYS A 246 16.00 13.67 9.81
#